data_91c250757c9137714228bd45ceb8c761
#
_entry.id   91c250757c9137714228bd45ceb8c761
#
_cell.length_a   1.000
_cell.length_b   1.000
_cell.length_c   1.000
_cell.angle_alpha   90.00
_cell.angle_beta   90.00
_cell.angle_gamma   90.00
#
_symmetry.space_group_name_H-M   'P 1'
#
loop_
_entity.id
_entity.type
_entity.pdbx_description
1 polymer ?
#
loop_
_entity_poly.entity_id
_entity_poly.type
_entity_poly.pdbx_seq_one_letter_code
_entity_poly.pdbx_strand_id
1 'polypeptide(L)'
;MGDLQLRSLRRDDIDRVCGIESRITGHSRKGFLEKRFAAEAESPDGFVTCAAVRDGKLAGYAIARIQEGEFGTPGAVAALDVVGIDPDAQGKGIGKAVLAEMERRMKARGIGTLRTQVDWGSPAMIRFFSSTGFLLAPAQVLERDTSPLREEPGGDDYESLSRDRVPVRSMKEDDLAAAVRIDRKLTGRDRSAYYDAKLREMLTESGIRVSLVAEEDGFVVGFVMARVDFGEFGKVDKAAILDTIGVHPGFAGSGIGMYCPISPARFPK
;
A
#
# COMPACT_ATOMS: atom_id res chain seq x y z
N MET A 1 -7.16 -19.13 34.24
CA MET A 1 -7.04 -18.54 32.90
C MET A 1 -5.78 -17.68 32.92
N GLY A 2 -4.76 -17.98 32.11
CA GLY A 2 -3.52 -17.19 32.08
C GLY A 2 -3.82 -15.74 31.66
N ASP A 3 -3.08 -14.81 32.28
CA ASP A 3 -3.24 -13.37 32.04
C ASP A 3 -2.84 -13.03 30.60
N LEU A 4 -3.74 -12.39 29.84
CA LEU A 4 -3.47 -11.93 28.47
C LEU A 4 -2.98 -10.49 28.52
N GLN A 5 -1.72 -10.29 28.18
CA GLN A 5 -1.07 -9.00 28.14
C GLN A 5 -0.97 -8.47 26.71
N LEU A 6 -1.44 -7.26 26.46
CA LEU A 6 -1.36 -6.61 25.15
C LEU A 6 -0.33 -5.45 25.20
N ARG A 7 0.61 -5.45 24.29
CA ARG A 7 1.66 -4.43 24.16
C ARG A 7 2.02 -4.16 22.70
N SER A 8 2.86 -3.18 22.43
CA SER A 8 3.47 -3.04 21.08
C SER A 8 4.42 -4.20 20.81
N LEU A 9 4.62 -4.53 19.54
CA LEU A 9 5.68 -5.44 19.12
C LEU A 9 7.05 -4.85 19.51
N ARG A 10 8.00 -5.74 19.74
CA ARG A 10 9.39 -5.41 20.02
C ARG A 10 10.28 -6.10 19.01
N ARG A 11 11.46 -5.58 18.77
CA ARG A 11 12.43 -6.19 17.85
C ARG A 11 12.71 -7.66 18.17
N ASP A 12 12.76 -7.99 19.46
CA ASP A 12 13.02 -9.35 19.94
C ASP A 12 11.86 -10.34 19.68
N ASP A 13 10.67 -9.84 19.30
CA ASP A 13 9.53 -10.69 18.96
C ASP A 13 9.65 -11.33 17.58
N ILE A 14 10.56 -10.85 16.72
CA ILE A 14 10.60 -11.19 15.30
C ILE A 14 10.71 -12.71 15.04
N ASP A 15 11.57 -13.40 15.75
CA ASP A 15 11.75 -14.85 15.56
C ASP A 15 10.48 -15.62 15.93
N ARG A 16 9.79 -15.17 16.98
CA ARG A 16 8.54 -15.79 17.40
C ARG A 16 7.40 -15.46 16.43
N VAL A 17 7.33 -14.23 15.93
CA VAL A 17 6.40 -13.82 14.86
C VAL A 17 6.61 -14.67 13.63
N CYS A 18 7.84 -14.82 13.16
CA CYS A 18 8.19 -15.70 12.03
C CYS A 18 7.78 -17.16 12.27
N GLY A 19 7.97 -17.66 13.50
CA GLY A 19 7.56 -19.01 13.87
C GLY A 19 6.04 -19.21 13.84
N ILE A 20 5.26 -18.26 14.35
CA ILE A 20 3.79 -18.28 14.27
C ILE A 20 3.35 -18.24 12.83
N GLU A 21 3.93 -17.32 12.04
CA GLU A 21 3.61 -17.15 10.62
C GLU A 21 3.83 -18.43 9.82
N SER A 22 4.99 -19.06 9.96
CA SER A 22 5.31 -20.32 9.28
C SER A 22 4.35 -21.45 9.64
N ARG A 23 3.86 -21.47 10.87
CA ARG A 23 2.85 -22.47 11.32
C ARG A 23 1.47 -22.22 10.72
N ILE A 24 1.13 -20.96 10.43
CA ILE A 24 -0.17 -20.57 9.85
C ILE A 24 -0.17 -20.77 8.34
N THR A 25 0.89 -20.34 7.66
CA THR A 25 0.94 -20.24 6.20
C THR A 25 1.63 -21.44 5.53
N GLY A 26 2.35 -22.25 6.30
CA GLY A 26 3.15 -23.38 5.79
C GLY A 26 4.48 -22.96 5.14
N HIS A 27 4.76 -21.65 5.07
CA HIS A 27 6.02 -21.13 4.50
C HIS A 27 6.50 -19.91 5.30
N SER A 28 7.80 -19.61 5.18
CA SER A 28 8.39 -18.48 5.89
C SER A 28 8.29 -17.20 5.07
N ARG A 29 7.69 -16.15 5.65
CA ARG A 29 7.71 -14.77 5.12
C ARG A 29 8.71 -13.90 5.89
N LYS A 30 9.82 -14.50 6.34
CA LYS A 30 10.80 -13.83 7.19
C LYS A 30 11.30 -12.50 6.61
N GLY A 31 11.67 -12.46 5.33
CA GLY A 31 12.15 -11.24 4.68
C GLY A 31 11.11 -10.11 4.64
N PHE A 32 9.84 -10.44 4.48
CA PHE A 32 8.75 -9.46 4.58
C PHE A 32 8.64 -8.91 6.01
N LEU A 33 8.62 -9.78 7.01
CA LEU A 33 8.51 -9.39 8.41
C LEU A 33 9.71 -8.56 8.87
N GLU A 34 10.93 -8.95 8.49
CA GLU A 34 12.15 -8.18 8.78
C GLU A 34 12.07 -6.74 8.24
N LYS A 35 11.58 -6.58 7.01
CA LYS A 35 11.37 -5.24 6.43
C LYS A 35 10.34 -4.42 7.21
N ARG A 36 9.22 -5.04 7.63
CA ARG A 36 8.19 -4.36 8.43
C ARG A 36 8.71 -3.93 9.81
N PHE A 37 9.48 -4.79 10.47
CA PHE A 37 10.11 -4.46 11.74
C PHE A 37 11.17 -3.37 11.61
N ALA A 38 11.95 -3.40 10.51
CA ALA A 38 12.93 -2.35 10.24
C ALA A 38 12.25 -1.00 9.97
N ALA A 39 11.22 -0.97 9.13
CA ALA A 39 10.47 0.24 8.82
C ALA A 39 9.73 0.81 10.06
N GLU A 40 9.18 -0.05 10.92
CA GLU A 40 8.57 0.37 12.19
C GLU A 40 9.60 0.97 13.14
N ALA A 41 10.82 0.42 13.19
CA ALA A 41 11.90 0.94 14.01
C ALA A 41 12.42 2.31 13.51
N GLU A 42 12.41 2.54 12.19
CA GLU A 42 12.81 3.83 11.59
C GLU A 42 11.72 4.89 11.73
N SER A 43 10.45 4.51 11.58
CA SER A 43 9.30 5.41 11.61
C SER A 43 8.16 4.82 12.46
N PRO A 44 8.28 4.82 13.79
CA PRO A 44 7.27 4.22 14.68
C PRO A 44 5.88 4.85 14.54
N ASP A 45 5.82 6.13 14.20
CA ASP A 45 4.56 6.84 13.98
C ASP A 45 3.82 6.39 12.71
N GLY A 46 4.52 5.80 11.77
CA GLY A 46 3.96 5.19 10.56
C GLY A 46 3.29 3.82 10.79
N PHE A 47 3.33 3.30 12.02
CA PHE A 47 2.82 1.96 12.32
C PHE A 47 1.93 1.93 13.57
N VAL A 48 1.01 0.97 13.56
CA VAL A 48 0.31 0.50 14.75
C VAL A 48 0.56 -0.99 14.87
N THR A 49 1.20 -1.41 15.96
CA THR A 49 1.52 -2.82 16.19
C THR A 49 0.89 -3.31 17.48
N CYS A 50 0.59 -4.60 17.55
CA CYS A 50 0.11 -5.25 18.77
C CYS A 50 0.73 -6.64 18.91
N ALA A 51 1.21 -6.93 20.10
CA ALA A 51 1.64 -8.25 20.57
C ALA A 51 0.71 -8.72 21.69
N ALA A 52 0.16 -9.90 21.55
CA ALA A 52 -0.60 -10.60 22.59
C ALA A 52 0.30 -11.62 23.25
N VAL A 53 0.63 -11.39 24.52
CA VAL A 53 1.48 -12.28 25.33
C VAL A 53 0.59 -13.02 26.33
N ARG A 54 0.73 -14.32 26.36
CA ARG A 54 0.03 -15.19 27.31
C ARG A 54 1.03 -16.14 27.96
N ASP A 55 0.99 -16.22 29.27
CA ASP A 55 1.93 -17.05 30.07
C ASP A 55 3.40 -16.78 29.69
N GLY A 56 3.75 -15.50 29.48
CA GLY A 56 5.08 -15.05 29.12
C GLY A 56 5.51 -15.33 27.66
N LYS A 57 4.63 -15.91 26.83
CA LYS A 57 4.94 -16.24 25.43
C LYS A 57 4.05 -15.44 24.48
N LEU A 58 4.62 -14.98 23.36
CA LEU A 58 3.87 -14.36 22.29
C LEU A 58 2.90 -15.41 21.69
N ALA A 59 1.61 -15.13 21.80
CA ALA A 59 0.51 -15.97 21.34
C ALA A 59 -0.22 -15.39 20.12
N GLY A 60 -0.02 -14.11 19.82
CA GLY A 60 -0.60 -13.46 18.65
C GLY A 60 0.01 -12.09 18.42
N TYR A 61 -0.17 -11.58 17.21
CA TYR A 61 0.37 -10.27 16.81
C TYR A 61 -0.44 -9.65 15.67
N ALA A 62 -0.31 -8.35 15.50
CA ALA A 62 -0.79 -7.61 14.33
C ALA A 62 0.15 -6.46 14.00
N ILE A 63 0.27 -6.15 12.71
CA ILE A 63 1.02 -5.01 12.18
C ILE A 63 0.12 -4.28 11.17
N ALA A 64 -0.09 -2.99 11.38
CA ALA A 64 -0.76 -2.11 10.43
C ALA A 64 0.12 -0.90 10.14
N ARG A 65 0.13 -0.48 8.87
CA ARG A 65 0.78 0.77 8.42
C ARG A 65 -0.24 1.89 8.41
N ILE A 66 0.19 3.07 8.80
CA ILE A 66 -0.59 4.29 8.67
C ILE A 66 -0.26 4.89 7.30
N GLN A 67 -1.29 5.11 6.50
CA GLN A 67 -1.21 5.74 5.19
C GLN A 67 -1.94 7.07 5.26
N GLU A 68 -1.26 8.15 4.88
CA GLU A 68 -1.86 9.49 4.86
C GLU A 68 -2.60 9.73 3.55
N GLY A 69 -3.87 9.33 3.52
CA GLY A 69 -4.70 9.35 2.34
C GLY A 69 -4.46 8.14 1.43
N GLU A 70 -5.53 7.63 0.85
CA GLU A 70 -5.49 6.54 -0.13
C GLU A 70 -6.38 6.87 -1.31
N PHE A 71 -5.89 6.59 -2.52
CA PHE A 71 -6.65 6.76 -3.76
C PHE A 71 -7.37 8.12 -3.84
N GLY A 72 -6.66 9.19 -3.46
CA GLY A 72 -7.19 10.55 -3.47
C GLY A 72 -8.21 10.89 -2.37
N THR A 73 -8.42 10.02 -1.40
CA THR A 73 -9.27 10.30 -0.23
C THR A 73 -8.40 10.91 0.87
N PRO A 74 -8.71 12.11 1.39
CA PRO A 74 -7.96 12.71 2.48
C PRO A 74 -8.22 11.96 3.80
N GLY A 75 -7.24 12.01 4.69
CA GLY A 75 -7.31 11.44 6.03
C GLY A 75 -6.52 10.14 6.19
N ALA A 76 -5.97 9.96 7.38
CA ALA A 76 -5.16 8.80 7.69
C ALA A 76 -6.01 7.51 7.76
N VAL A 77 -5.49 6.46 7.14
CA VAL A 77 -6.06 5.11 7.13
C VAL A 77 -4.99 4.14 7.60
N ALA A 78 -5.33 3.16 8.42
CA ALA A 78 -4.42 2.09 8.74
C ALA A 78 -4.69 0.88 7.83
N ALA A 79 -3.64 0.39 7.16
CA ALA A 79 -3.65 -0.83 6.38
C ALA A 79 -3.11 -1.98 7.23
N LEU A 80 -3.96 -2.93 7.61
CA LEU A 80 -3.57 -4.12 8.35
C LEU A 80 -2.85 -5.08 7.41
N ASP A 81 -1.53 -5.10 7.49
CA ASP A 81 -0.69 -5.95 6.65
C ASP A 81 -0.69 -7.41 7.12
N VAL A 82 -0.63 -7.61 8.43
CA VAL A 82 -0.51 -8.94 9.01
C VAL A 82 -1.27 -9.05 10.34
N VAL A 83 -1.96 -10.15 10.50
CA VAL A 83 -2.47 -10.62 11.80
C VAL A 83 -2.24 -12.11 11.91
N GLY A 84 -1.62 -12.55 13.00
CA GLY A 84 -1.34 -13.95 13.24
C GLY A 84 -1.62 -14.36 14.69
N ILE A 85 -2.27 -15.49 14.87
CA ILE A 85 -2.51 -16.11 16.18
C ILE A 85 -1.90 -17.51 16.15
N ASP A 86 -1.04 -17.78 17.12
CA ASP A 86 -0.45 -19.11 17.28
C ASP A 86 -1.54 -20.19 17.21
N PRO A 87 -1.41 -21.21 16.36
CA PRO A 87 -2.40 -22.27 16.20
C PRO A 87 -2.87 -22.88 17.55
N ASP A 88 -1.97 -23.05 18.52
CA ASP A 88 -2.30 -23.59 19.84
C ASP A 88 -3.10 -22.60 20.73
N ALA A 89 -3.13 -21.34 20.33
CA ALA A 89 -3.81 -20.27 21.04
C ALA A 89 -5.08 -19.79 20.33
N GLN A 90 -5.41 -20.33 19.16
CA GLN A 90 -6.65 -20.01 18.45
C GLN A 90 -7.90 -20.46 19.21
N GLY A 91 -9.05 -19.87 18.86
CA GLY A 91 -10.34 -20.16 19.51
C GLY A 91 -10.50 -19.59 20.93
N LYS A 92 -9.48 -18.91 21.48
CA LYS A 92 -9.45 -18.35 22.84
C LYS A 92 -9.69 -16.84 22.91
N GLY A 93 -10.22 -16.23 21.84
CA GLY A 93 -10.54 -14.79 21.78
C GLY A 93 -9.33 -13.86 21.56
N ILE A 94 -8.11 -14.38 21.45
CA ILE A 94 -6.89 -13.56 21.32
C ILE A 94 -6.93 -12.66 20.09
N GLY A 95 -7.39 -13.16 18.94
CA GLY A 95 -7.50 -12.35 17.72
C GLY A 95 -8.44 -11.16 17.87
N LYS A 96 -9.57 -11.34 18.54
CA LYS A 96 -10.50 -10.24 18.86
C LYS A 96 -9.85 -9.22 19.79
N ALA A 97 -9.12 -9.67 20.80
CA ALA A 97 -8.43 -8.80 21.74
C ALA A 97 -7.32 -7.97 21.03
N VAL A 98 -6.56 -8.61 20.14
CA VAL A 98 -5.53 -7.94 19.33
C VAL A 98 -6.15 -6.83 18.46
N LEU A 99 -7.23 -7.12 17.72
CA LEU A 99 -7.88 -6.12 16.87
C LEU A 99 -8.51 -4.99 17.69
N ALA A 100 -9.15 -5.29 18.81
CA ALA A 100 -9.70 -4.27 19.70
C ALA A 100 -8.62 -3.34 20.26
N GLU A 101 -7.44 -3.86 20.60
CA GLU A 101 -6.31 -3.05 21.02
C GLU A 101 -5.74 -2.21 19.86
N MET A 102 -5.67 -2.76 18.64
CA MET A 102 -5.29 -2.00 17.45
C MET A 102 -6.22 -0.79 17.25
N GLU A 103 -7.54 -1.03 17.27
CA GLU A 103 -8.54 0.04 17.15
C GLU A 103 -8.40 1.10 18.26
N ARG A 104 -8.17 0.70 19.50
CA ARG A 104 -7.96 1.62 20.61
C ARG A 104 -6.74 2.53 20.35
N ARG A 105 -5.62 1.96 19.88
CA ARG A 105 -4.40 2.70 19.56
C ARG A 105 -4.58 3.64 18.37
N MET A 106 -5.31 3.19 17.34
CA MET A 106 -5.65 3.99 16.18
C MET A 106 -6.52 5.19 16.55
N LYS A 107 -7.56 4.98 17.35
CA LYS A 107 -8.45 6.05 17.86
C LYS A 107 -7.68 7.11 18.63
N ALA A 108 -6.70 6.69 19.46
CA ALA A 108 -5.84 7.61 20.19
C ALA A 108 -4.96 8.50 19.27
N ARG A 109 -4.75 8.08 18.01
CA ARG A 109 -4.03 8.82 16.97
C ARG A 109 -4.96 9.53 15.96
N GLY A 110 -6.27 9.54 16.21
CA GLY A 110 -7.25 10.14 15.30
C GLY A 110 -7.52 9.35 14.02
N ILE A 111 -7.08 8.07 13.96
CA ILE A 111 -7.27 7.21 12.79
C ILE A 111 -8.57 6.43 12.95
N GLY A 112 -9.55 6.72 12.08
CA GLY A 112 -10.90 6.14 12.16
C GLY A 112 -11.13 4.89 11.32
N THR A 113 -10.20 4.53 10.43
CA THR A 113 -10.39 3.45 9.48
C THR A 113 -9.24 2.45 9.52
N LEU A 114 -9.57 1.16 9.70
CA LEU A 114 -8.67 0.02 9.53
C LEU A 114 -9.10 -0.78 8.30
N ARG A 115 -8.22 -0.94 7.33
CA ARG A 115 -8.46 -1.71 6.10
C ARG A 115 -7.60 -2.96 6.05
N THR A 116 -8.11 -3.99 5.41
CA THR A 116 -7.33 -5.18 5.05
C THR A 116 -7.89 -5.80 3.77
N GLN A 117 -7.10 -6.64 3.14
CA GLN A 117 -7.53 -7.48 2.03
C GLN A 117 -7.51 -8.94 2.46
N VAL A 118 -8.50 -9.70 2.01
CA VAL A 118 -8.64 -11.12 2.30
C VAL A 118 -8.96 -11.84 1.00
N ASP A 119 -8.22 -12.91 0.75
CA ASP A 119 -8.49 -13.78 -0.40
C ASP A 119 -9.88 -14.41 -0.29
N TRP A 120 -10.63 -14.43 -1.40
CA TRP A 120 -11.95 -15.07 -1.49
C TRP A 120 -11.92 -16.56 -1.14
N GLY A 121 -10.78 -17.22 -1.38
CA GLY A 121 -10.54 -18.61 -1.02
C GLY A 121 -10.29 -18.84 0.47
N SER A 122 -10.31 -17.78 1.30
CA SER A 122 -10.07 -17.84 2.75
C SER A 122 -11.30 -17.60 3.61
N PRO A 123 -12.34 -18.47 3.58
CA PRO A 123 -13.60 -18.23 4.26
C PRO A 123 -13.46 -18.12 5.79
N ALA A 124 -12.43 -18.73 6.37
CA ALA A 124 -12.14 -18.63 7.80
C ALA A 124 -11.72 -17.20 8.20
N MET A 125 -10.87 -16.56 7.39
CA MET A 125 -10.45 -15.17 7.60
C MET A 125 -11.60 -14.19 7.35
N ILE A 126 -12.41 -14.41 6.32
CA ILE A 126 -13.61 -13.61 6.05
C ILE A 126 -14.56 -13.65 7.27
N ARG A 127 -14.85 -14.85 7.80
CA ARG A 127 -15.68 -14.99 9.03
C ARG A 127 -15.05 -14.32 10.24
N PHE A 128 -13.74 -14.43 10.40
CA PHE A 128 -13.02 -13.79 11.50
C PHE A 128 -13.20 -12.27 11.44
N PHE A 129 -12.87 -11.64 10.32
CA PHE A 129 -13.00 -10.18 10.16
C PHE A 129 -14.44 -9.71 10.27
N SER A 130 -15.40 -10.39 9.64
CA SER A 130 -16.82 -10.09 9.78
C SER A 130 -17.27 -10.14 11.24
N SER A 131 -16.80 -11.14 12.02
CA SER A 131 -17.13 -11.28 13.45
C SER A 131 -16.50 -10.21 14.35
N THR A 132 -15.57 -9.44 13.82
CA THR A 132 -14.88 -8.32 14.49
C THR A 132 -15.30 -6.95 13.95
N GLY A 133 -16.39 -6.88 13.17
CA GLY A 133 -16.98 -5.62 12.73
C GLY A 133 -16.47 -5.09 11.40
N PHE A 134 -15.62 -5.83 10.68
CA PHE A 134 -15.23 -5.45 9.33
C PHE A 134 -16.40 -5.63 8.37
N LEU A 135 -16.57 -4.65 7.49
CA LEU A 135 -17.55 -4.64 6.42
C LEU A 135 -16.82 -4.57 5.06
N LEU A 136 -17.51 -4.99 4.01
CA LEU A 136 -16.98 -4.79 2.66
C LEU A 136 -16.83 -3.30 2.37
N ALA A 137 -15.64 -2.90 1.95
CA ALA A 137 -15.39 -1.54 1.50
C ALA A 137 -16.13 -1.26 0.18
N PRO A 138 -16.65 -0.04 -0.03
CA PRO A 138 -17.28 0.35 -1.30
C PRO A 138 -16.22 0.67 -2.37
N ALA A 139 -15.27 -0.23 -2.56
CA ALA A 139 -14.15 -0.10 -3.49
C ALA A 139 -13.80 -1.46 -4.08
N GLN A 140 -13.22 -1.45 -5.27
CA GLN A 140 -12.70 -2.65 -5.92
C GLN A 140 -11.19 -2.53 -6.06
N VAL A 141 -10.48 -3.64 -5.87
CA VAL A 141 -9.07 -3.75 -6.22
C VAL A 141 -8.97 -4.21 -7.66
N LEU A 142 -8.23 -3.45 -8.47
CA LEU A 142 -7.94 -3.79 -9.85
C LEU A 142 -6.45 -4.12 -9.95
N GLU A 143 -6.13 -5.29 -10.48
CA GLU A 143 -4.76 -5.75 -10.68
C GLU A 143 -4.51 -5.97 -12.17
N ARG A 144 -3.31 -5.61 -12.61
CA ARG A 144 -2.81 -5.90 -13.94
C ARG A 144 -1.48 -6.60 -13.85
N ASP A 145 -1.37 -7.79 -14.41
CA ASP A 145 -0.09 -8.45 -14.57
C ASP A 145 0.77 -7.68 -15.58
N THR A 146 1.93 -7.22 -15.13
CA THR A 146 2.92 -6.49 -15.93
C THR A 146 4.16 -7.33 -16.20
N SER A 147 4.20 -8.58 -15.76
CA SER A 147 5.35 -9.47 -15.91
C SER A 147 5.62 -9.90 -17.37
N PRO A 148 4.62 -10.17 -18.22
CA PRO A 148 4.89 -10.37 -19.63
C PRO A 148 5.18 -9.00 -20.27
N LEU A 149 6.42 -8.83 -20.74
CA LEU A 149 6.67 -7.82 -21.77
C LEU A 149 5.73 -8.16 -22.93
N ARG A 150 4.74 -7.32 -23.19
CA ARG A 150 4.06 -7.38 -24.48
C ARG A 150 5.16 -7.07 -25.51
N GLU A 151 5.62 -8.09 -26.20
CA GLU A 151 6.24 -7.90 -27.50
C GLU A 151 5.18 -7.21 -28.33
N GLU A 152 5.34 -5.93 -28.58
CA GLU A 152 4.57 -5.29 -29.64
C GLU A 152 4.81 -6.13 -30.90
N PRO A 153 3.77 -6.54 -31.63
CA PRO A 153 3.96 -7.27 -32.88
C PRO A 153 4.94 -6.45 -33.70
N GLY A 154 6.09 -7.05 -33.99
CA GLY A 154 7.17 -6.39 -34.75
C GLY A 154 6.68 -6.00 -36.12
N GLY A 155 6.16 -4.81 -36.23
CA GLY A 155 6.02 -4.09 -37.48
C GLY A 155 7.19 -3.13 -37.55
N ASP A 156 7.94 -3.16 -38.65
CA ASP A 156 8.98 -2.19 -39.00
C ASP A 156 8.39 -0.78 -39.24
N ASP A 157 7.36 -0.43 -38.50
CA ASP A 157 6.68 0.86 -38.64
C ASP A 157 7.37 1.92 -37.79
N TYR A 158 8.59 2.26 -38.20
CA TYR A 158 9.32 3.40 -37.64
C TYR A 158 8.56 4.72 -37.83
N GLU A 159 7.60 4.80 -38.75
CA GLU A 159 6.79 5.99 -38.96
C GLU A 159 5.75 6.17 -37.84
N SER A 160 5.26 5.09 -37.22
CA SER A 160 4.37 5.15 -36.05
C SER A 160 5.09 5.61 -34.78
N LEU A 161 6.41 5.57 -34.77
CA LEU A 161 7.23 5.93 -33.62
C LEU A 161 7.47 7.43 -33.48
N SER A 162 7.19 8.26 -34.48
CA SER A 162 7.90 9.53 -34.58
C SER A 162 7.11 10.80 -34.33
N ARG A 163 5.81 10.87 -34.45
CA ARG A 163 5.19 12.19 -34.58
C ARG A 163 4.23 12.68 -33.52
N ASP A 164 3.63 11.80 -32.71
CA ASP A 164 2.57 12.21 -31.75
C ASP A 164 2.79 11.68 -30.33
N ARG A 165 4.01 11.38 -29.93
CA ARG A 165 4.28 10.92 -28.56
C ARG A 165 4.50 12.11 -27.65
N VAL A 166 3.56 12.33 -26.76
CA VAL A 166 3.74 13.23 -25.63
C VAL A 166 4.96 12.79 -24.83
N PRO A 167 5.98 13.62 -24.64
CA PRO A 167 7.15 13.26 -23.85
C PRO A 167 6.76 12.89 -22.43
N VAL A 168 7.19 11.71 -21.99
CA VAL A 168 6.96 11.21 -20.62
C VAL A 168 8.29 11.08 -19.90
N ARG A 169 8.38 11.66 -18.71
CA ARG A 169 9.55 11.56 -17.84
C ARG A 169 9.19 11.24 -16.39
N SER A 170 10.20 10.90 -15.62
CA SER A 170 10.02 10.74 -14.16
C SER A 170 9.59 12.08 -13.54
N MET A 171 8.64 11.97 -12.59
CA MET A 171 8.15 13.08 -11.81
C MET A 171 9.25 13.61 -10.88
N LYS A 172 9.35 14.94 -10.76
CA LYS A 172 10.24 15.66 -9.84
C LYS A 172 9.41 16.39 -8.79
N GLU A 173 10.07 16.87 -7.74
CA GLU A 173 9.39 17.64 -6.67
C GLU A 173 8.71 18.91 -7.24
N ASP A 174 9.37 19.60 -8.16
CA ASP A 174 8.84 20.82 -8.79
C ASP A 174 7.56 20.58 -9.61
N ASP A 175 7.29 19.34 -10.01
CA ASP A 175 6.08 18.99 -10.78
C ASP A 175 4.83 18.93 -9.89
N LEU A 176 5.00 18.84 -8.58
CA LEU A 176 3.88 18.68 -7.64
C LEU A 176 2.84 19.80 -7.78
N ALA A 177 3.29 21.03 -7.92
CA ALA A 177 2.40 22.18 -8.10
C ALA A 177 1.53 22.05 -9.37
N ALA A 178 2.09 21.45 -10.44
CA ALA A 178 1.34 21.19 -11.67
C ALA A 178 0.33 20.05 -11.47
N ALA A 179 0.72 18.95 -10.81
CA ALA A 179 -0.16 17.85 -10.50
C ALA A 179 -1.36 18.31 -9.65
N VAL A 180 -1.12 19.10 -8.59
CA VAL A 180 -2.17 19.70 -7.75
C VAL A 180 -3.11 20.58 -8.56
N ARG A 181 -2.60 21.41 -9.49
CA ARG A 181 -3.43 22.25 -10.37
C ARG A 181 -4.32 21.41 -11.29
N ILE A 182 -3.76 20.35 -11.88
CA ILE A 182 -4.52 19.42 -12.73
C ILE A 182 -5.63 18.75 -11.93
N ASP A 183 -5.27 18.21 -10.79
CA ASP A 183 -6.22 17.54 -9.89
C ASP A 183 -7.36 18.46 -9.43
N ARG A 184 -7.03 19.69 -9.05
CA ARG A 184 -8.04 20.68 -8.67
C ARG A 184 -9.01 20.98 -9.81
N LYS A 185 -8.54 21.03 -11.05
CA LYS A 185 -9.41 21.20 -12.23
C LYS A 185 -10.30 19.99 -12.48
N LEU A 186 -9.84 18.77 -12.18
CA LEU A 186 -10.60 17.54 -12.36
C LEU A 186 -11.63 17.32 -11.25
N THR A 187 -11.25 17.59 -10.00
CA THR A 187 -12.05 17.23 -8.82
C THR A 187 -12.82 18.38 -8.23
N GLY A 188 -12.46 19.63 -8.55
CA GLY A 188 -12.99 20.84 -7.92
C GLY A 188 -12.55 21.02 -6.46
N ARG A 189 -11.63 20.20 -5.95
CA ARG A 189 -11.18 20.18 -4.54
C ARG A 189 -9.72 20.57 -4.43
N ASP A 190 -9.34 21.18 -3.31
CA ASP A 190 -7.95 21.36 -2.95
C ASP A 190 -7.49 20.14 -2.16
N ARG A 191 -6.58 19.38 -2.73
CA ARG A 191 -5.98 18.19 -2.13
C ARG A 191 -4.46 18.32 -2.00
N SER A 192 -3.94 19.55 -1.89
CA SER A 192 -2.51 19.83 -1.79
C SER A 192 -1.83 19.03 -0.69
N ALA A 193 -2.43 18.99 0.51
CA ALA A 193 -1.89 18.22 1.64
C ALA A 193 -1.77 16.72 1.34
N TYR A 194 -2.73 16.14 0.60
CA TYR A 194 -2.65 14.76 0.14
C TYR A 194 -1.44 14.55 -0.79
N TYR A 195 -1.26 15.45 -1.76
CA TYR A 195 -0.15 15.35 -2.71
C TYR A 195 1.21 15.56 -2.04
N ASP A 196 1.32 16.46 -1.08
CA ASP A 196 2.53 16.68 -0.28
C ASP A 196 2.89 15.41 0.54
N ALA A 197 1.90 14.77 1.15
CA ALA A 197 2.10 13.52 1.88
C ALA A 197 2.55 12.38 0.95
N LYS A 198 1.89 12.24 -0.22
CA LYS A 198 2.25 11.21 -1.21
C LYS A 198 3.61 11.42 -1.84
N LEU A 199 4.02 12.66 -2.09
CA LEU A 199 5.37 12.96 -2.57
C LEU A 199 6.41 12.56 -1.54
N ARG A 200 6.20 12.89 -0.26
CA ARG A 200 7.11 12.47 0.83
C ARG A 200 7.20 10.93 0.91
N GLU A 201 6.07 10.24 0.93
CA GLU A 201 6.03 8.77 0.91
C GLU A 201 6.80 8.19 -0.28
N MET A 202 6.59 8.73 -1.48
CA MET A 202 7.29 8.31 -2.69
C MET A 202 8.81 8.53 -2.62
N LEU A 203 9.26 9.63 -2.01
CA LEU A 203 10.68 9.96 -1.92
C LEU A 203 11.40 9.19 -0.82
N THR A 204 10.72 8.85 0.28
CA THR A 204 11.32 8.25 1.47
C THR A 204 11.12 6.74 1.56
N GLU A 205 9.95 6.24 1.15
CA GLU A 205 9.58 4.84 1.37
C GLU A 205 9.68 3.98 0.11
N SER A 206 9.53 4.59 -1.08
CA SER A 206 9.63 3.86 -2.34
C SER A 206 11.07 3.78 -2.82
N GLY A 207 11.66 2.59 -2.79
CA GLY A 207 13.01 2.35 -3.32
C GLY A 207 13.12 2.50 -4.84
N ILE A 208 12.01 2.63 -5.56
CA ILE A 208 11.94 2.74 -7.02
C ILE A 208 10.97 3.85 -7.39
N ARG A 209 11.44 4.82 -8.16
CA ARG A 209 10.62 5.94 -8.64
C ARG A 209 9.85 5.53 -9.88
N VAL A 210 8.55 5.33 -9.74
CA VAL A 210 7.62 4.93 -10.81
C VAL A 210 6.61 6.02 -11.17
N SER A 211 6.64 7.15 -10.47
CA SER A 211 5.77 8.29 -10.78
C SER A 211 6.28 9.03 -12.00
N LEU A 212 5.36 9.39 -12.89
CA LEU A 212 5.65 9.96 -14.19
C LEU A 212 4.83 11.23 -14.43
N VAL A 213 5.34 12.11 -15.27
CA VAL A 213 4.62 13.24 -15.86
C VAL A 213 4.70 13.21 -17.38
N ALA A 214 3.64 13.67 -18.01
CA ALA A 214 3.59 13.94 -19.44
C ALA A 214 3.69 15.44 -19.66
N GLU A 215 4.52 15.86 -20.61
CA GLU A 215 4.78 17.27 -20.94
C GLU A 215 4.36 17.57 -22.37
N GLU A 216 3.84 18.77 -22.58
CA GLU A 216 3.61 19.35 -23.89
C GLU A 216 4.02 20.82 -23.83
N ASP A 217 4.85 21.26 -24.76
CA ASP A 217 5.43 22.61 -24.82
C ASP A 217 6.09 23.09 -23.50
N GLY A 218 6.72 22.14 -22.77
CA GLY A 218 7.38 22.42 -21.49
C GLY A 218 6.42 22.53 -20.30
N PHE A 219 5.13 22.23 -20.49
CA PHE A 219 4.14 22.22 -19.40
C PHE A 219 3.71 20.79 -19.07
N VAL A 220 3.59 20.49 -17.78
CA VAL A 220 3.01 19.23 -17.33
C VAL A 220 1.52 19.23 -17.63
N VAL A 221 1.09 18.31 -18.49
CA VAL A 221 -0.30 18.15 -18.96
C VAL A 221 -0.94 16.86 -18.46
N GLY A 222 -0.14 15.94 -17.92
CA GLY A 222 -0.63 14.72 -17.29
C GLY A 222 0.37 14.21 -16.26
N PHE A 223 -0.12 13.42 -15.31
CA PHE A 223 0.73 12.80 -14.28
C PHE A 223 0.15 11.47 -13.82
N VAL A 224 1.02 10.61 -13.32
CA VAL A 224 0.70 9.42 -12.55
C VAL A 224 1.61 9.38 -11.34
N MET A 225 1.04 9.21 -10.16
CA MET A 225 1.78 8.94 -8.93
C MET A 225 1.55 7.51 -8.51
N ALA A 226 2.64 6.81 -8.34
CA ALA A 226 2.64 5.41 -7.93
C ALA A 226 3.84 5.15 -7.02
N ARG A 227 3.69 4.16 -6.16
CA ARG A 227 4.75 3.66 -5.29
C ARG A 227 4.97 2.18 -5.55
N VAL A 228 6.18 1.71 -5.35
CA VAL A 228 6.47 0.28 -5.31
C VAL A 228 6.52 -0.15 -3.87
N ASP A 229 5.64 -1.04 -3.50
CA ASP A 229 5.65 -1.67 -2.19
C ASP A 229 6.03 -3.15 -2.31
N PHE A 230 6.71 -3.63 -1.28
CA PHE A 230 7.07 -5.02 -1.14
C PHE A 230 6.14 -5.65 -0.10
N GLY A 231 5.02 -6.19 -0.57
CA GLY A 231 4.13 -6.96 0.27
C GLY A 231 3.07 -6.14 1.01
N GLU A 232 2.12 -5.57 0.29
CA GLU A 232 0.88 -5.12 0.91
C GLU A 232 0.03 -6.31 1.34
N PHE A 233 -0.68 -6.13 2.46
CA PHE A 233 -1.61 -7.12 3.00
C PHE A 233 -0.99 -8.53 3.10
N GLY A 234 0.30 -8.58 3.48
CA GLY A 234 1.02 -9.83 3.65
C GLY A 234 1.45 -10.55 2.38
N LYS A 235 1.25 -9.99 1.19
CA LYS A 235 1.86 -10.49 -0.05
C LYS A 235 3.35 -10.17 -0.04
N VAL A 236 4.18 -11.05 -0.58
CA VAL A 236 5.64 -10.88 -0.63
C VAL A 236 6.14 -10.39 -1.98
N ASP A 237 5.27 -10.38 -2.98
CA ASP A 237 5.60 -9.98 -4.34
C ASP A 237 5.67 -8.46 -4.46
N LYS A 238 6.59 -7.98 -5.28
CA LYS A 238 6.69 -6.57 -5.60
C LYS A 238 5.46 -6.14 -6.39
N ALA A 239 4.77 -5.11 -5.91
CA ALA A 239 3.64 -4.52 -6.60
C ALA A 239 3.80 -3.01 -6.72
N ALA A 240 3.43 -2.46 -7.87
CA ALA A 240 3.28 -1.03 -8.02
C ALA A 240 1.83 -0.64 -7.70
N ILE A 241 1.66 0.27 -6.76
CA ILE A 241 0.35 0.78 -6.37
C ILE A 241 0.18 2.15 -7.01
N LEU A 242 -0.86 2.28 -7.82
CA LEU A 242 -1.21 3.55 -8.46
C LEU A 242 -2.08 4.36 -7.48
N ASP A 243 -1.50 5.39 -6.90
CA ASP A 243 -2.17 6.24 -5.92
C ASP A 243 -3.10 7.26 -6.57
N THR A 244 -2.65 7.89 -7.65
CA THR A 244 -3.45 8.89 -8.36
C THR A 244 -2.94 9.08 -9.80
N ILE A 245 -3.88 9.40 -10.69
CA ILE A 245 -3.61 9.73 -12.09
C ILE A 245 -4.49 10.91 -12.51
N GLY A 246 -3.94 11.80 -13.33
CA GLY A 246 -4.70 12.92 -13.87
C GLY A 246 -4.16 13.41 -15.20
N VAL A 247 -5.07 13.81 -16.08
CA VAL A 247 -4.77 14.50 -17.33
C VAL A 247 -5.50 15.82 -17.32
N HIS A 248 -4.82 16.91 -17.66
CA HIS A 248 -5.41 18.24 -17.72
C HIS A 248 -6.64 18.23 -18.65
N PRO A 249 -7.78 18.80 -18.25
CA PRO A 249 -9.04 18.73 -19.04
C PRO A 249 -8.92 19.21 -20.48
N GLY A 250 -8.05 20.21 -20.74
CA GLY A 250 -7.80 20.70 -22.10
C GLY A 250 -7.10 19.71 -23.03
N PHE A 251 -6.57 18.62 -22.47
CA PHE A 251 -5.86 17.55 -23.19
C PHE A 251 -6.57 16.19 -23.04
N ALA A 252 -7.81 16.22 -22.56
CA ALA A 252 -8.62 15.02 -22.45
C ALA A 252 -8.92 14.43 -23.84
N GLY A 253 -8.76 13.11 -24.00
CA GLY A 253 -8.96 12.44 -25.26
C GLY A 253 -7.78 12.47 -26.24
N SER A 254 -6.68 13.18 -25.93
CA SER A 254 -5.46 13.23 -26.75
C SER A 254 -4.53 12.00 -26.59
N GLY A 255 -4.98 10.97 -25.88
CA GLY A 255 -4.18 9.75 -25.67
C GLY A 255 -3.14 9.84 -24.54
N ILE A 256 -2.94 11.01 -23.91
CA ILE A 256 -1.95 11.20 -22.84
C ILE A 256 -2.06 10.16 -21.72
N GLY A 257 -3.27 9.80 -21.32
CA GLY A 257 -3.49 8.77 -20.32
C GLY A 257 -3.00 7.37 -20.70
N MET A 258 -2.81 7.10 -22.01
CA MET A 258 -2.25 5.83 -22.51
C MET A 258 -0.72 5.81 -22.43
N TYR A 259 -0.07 6.97 -22.44
CA TYR A 259 1.38 7.10 -22.41
C TYR A 259 1.97 7.21 -21.00
N CYS A 260 1.15 7.23 -19.98
CA CYS A 260 1.58 7.10 -18.58
C CYS A 260 1.43 5.66 -18.02
N PRO A 261 1.69 4.57 -18.78
CA PRO A 261 1.66 3.24 -18.23
C PRO A 261 2.89 3.05 -17.33
N ILE A 262 2.69 2.40 -16.20
CA ILE A 262 3.80 1.85 -15.42
C ILE A 262 4.37 0.70 -16.23
N SER A 263 5.41 0.98 -17.04
CA SER A 263 6.04 -0.04 -17.87
C SER A 263 6.99 -0.90 -17.04
N PRO A 264 6.90 -2.24 -17.12
CA PRO A 264 7.80 -3.15 -16.42
C PRO A 264 9.27 -3.00 -16.83
N ALA A 265 9.55 -2.41 -18.02
CA ALA A 265 10.92 -2.17 -18.51
C ALA A 265 11.74 -1.20 -17.64
N ARG A 266 11.14 -0.50 -16.67
CA ARG A 266 11.83 0.42 -15.77
C ARG A 266 12.14 -0.15 -14.39
N PHE A 267 11.81 -1.43 -14.12
CA PHE A 267 12.19 -2.08 -12.88
C PHE A 267 13.55 -2.78 -13.07
N PRO A 268 14.63 -2.35 -12.41
CA PRO A 268 15.87 -3.12 -12.40
C PRO A 268 15.61 -4.47 -11.72
N LYS A 269 16.22 -5.52 -12.28
CA LYS A 269 16.15 -6.88 -11.73
C LYS A 269 16.82 -6.97 -10.36
#